data_1e058f0eeb3132a11cbc5b1557ca0ccd
#
_entry.id   1e058f0eeb3132a11cbc5b1557ca0ccd
#
_cell.length_a   1.000
_cell.length_b   1.000
_cell.length_c   1.000
_cell.angle_alpha   90.00
_cell.angle_beta   90.00
_cell.angle_gamma   90.00
#
_symmetry.space_group_name_H-M   'P 1'
#
loop_
_entity.id
_entity.type
_entity.pdbx_description
1 polymer ?
#
loop_
_entity_poly.entity_id
_entity_poly.type
_entity_poly.pdbx_seq_one_letter_code
_entity_poly.pdbx_strand_id
1 'polypeptide(L)'
;MRNDLIIGLDIGSSHVRAIAGKQNDRGRLEILATGSAANSNNVLNGEIVNINKTTAAISEAMNQISHVLDGKNSEHFFASNLSGSHIKVQPFSLSKVRKNEREPVSNNEVMSLFEEAKRTFSDKNPCVLHTLPIGFKV
;
A
#
# COMPACT_ATOMS: atom_id res chain seq x y z
N MET A 1 1.51 -0.97 -25.76
CA MET A 1 1.89 -0.37 -24.47
C MET A 1 0.64 -0.23 -23.62
N ARG A 2 0.65 -0.75 -22.40
CA ARG A 2 -0.46 -0.49 -21.46
C ARG A 2 -0.39 0.98 -21.08
N ASN A 3 -1.49 1.68 -21.27
CA ASN A 3 -1.63 3.10 -20.92
C ASN A 3 -2.20 3.19 -19.49
N ASP A 4 -1.55 2.43 -18.57
CA ASP A 4 -2.05 2.29 -17.21
C ASP A 4 -1.81 3.59 -16.44
N LEU A 5 -2.86 4.12 -15.85
CA LEU A 5 -2.81 5.32 -15.05
C LEU A 5 -2.56 4.94 -13.59
N ILE A 6 -1.59 5.61 -12.98
CA ILE A 6 -1.27 5.45 -11.55
C ILE A 6 -1.83 6.67 -10.82
N ILE A 7 -2.67 6.41 -9.82
CA ILE A 7 -3.27 7.45 -8.99
C ILE A 7 -2.74 7.29 -7.58
N GLY A 8 -1.99 8.27 -7.11
CA GLY A 8 -1.55 8.39 -5.73
C GLY A 8 -2.53 9.24 -4.92
N LEU A 9 -2.94 8.75 -3.74
CA LEU A 9 -3.82 9.46 -2.82
C LEU A 9 -3.15 9.59 -1.46
N ASP A 10 -2.87 10.81 -1.04
CA ASP A 10 -2.36 11.13 0.30
C ASP A 10 -3.50 11.69 1.15
N ILE A 11 -3.93 10.91 2.15
CA ILE A 11 -5.00 11.30 3.08
C ILE A 11 -4.35 11.80 4.36
N GLY A 12 -4.13 13.13 4.40
CA GLY A 12 -3.48 13.80 5.52
C GLY A 12 -4.45 14.55 6.43
N SER A 13 -3.96 14.99 7.59
CA SER A 13 -4.76 15.74 8.58
C SER A 13 -5.20 17.10 8.06
N SER A 14 -4.35 17.83 7.36
CA SER A 14 -4.67 19.16 6.85
C SER A 14 -5.26 19.15 5.44
N HIS A 15 -4.78 18.26 4.59
CA HIS A 15 -5.20 18.16 3.18
C HIS A 15 -5.27 16.71 2.75
N VAL A 16 -6.18 16.43 1.82
CA VAL A 16 -6.12 15.28 0.93
C VAL A 16 -5.48 15.75 -0.38
N ARG A 17 -4.56 14.96 -0.92
CA ARG A 17 -3.91 15.23 -2.21
C ARG A 17 -4.07 14.03 -3.12
N ALA A 18 -4.40 14.31 -4.37
CA ALA A 18 -4.46 13.32 -5.43
C ALA A 18 -3.45 13.67 -6.53
N ILE A 19 -2.79 12.66 -7.07
CA ILE A 19 -1.86 12.82 -8.18
C ILE A 19 -2.13 11.71 -9.20
N ALA A 20 -2.25 12.08 -10.47
CA ALA A 20 -2.38 11.13 -11.56
C ALA A 20 -1.12 11.17 -12.42
N GLY A 21 -0.61 10.01 -12.77
CA GLY A 21 0.57 9.88 -13.60
C GLY A 21 0.59 8.57 -14.38
N LYS A 22 1.49 8.49 -15.33
CA LYS A 22 1.77 7.28 -16.10
C LYS A 22 3.27 7.03 -16.19
N GLN A 23 3.64 5.78 -16.41
CA GLN A 23 5.02 5.44 -16.70
C GLN A 23 5.30 5.65 -18.19
N ASN A 24 6.31 6.44 -18.52
CA ASN A 24 6.75 6.60 -19.90
C ASN A 24 7.64 5.44 -20.38
N ASP A 25 7.98 5.42 -21.67
CA ASP A 25 8.77 4.35 -22.31
C ASP A 25 10.17 4.17 -21.69
N ARG A 26 10.66 5.15 -20.96
CA ARG A 26 11.95 5.10 -20.25
C ARG A 26 11.81 4.66 -18.79
N GLY A 27 10.62 4.22 -18.37
CA GLY A 27 10.34 3.79 -17.01
C GLY A 27 10.21 4.94 -15.99
N ARG A 28 10.14 6.20 -16.45
CA ARG A 28 9.98 7.37 -15.58
C ARG A 28 8.50 7.69 -15.40
N LEU A 29 8.12 8.09 -14.19
CA LEU A 29 6.78 8.57 -13.90
C LEU A 29 6.61 10.00 -14.47
N GLU A 30 5.60 10.18 -15.30
CA GLU A 30 5.14 11.45 -15.83
C GLU A 30 3.86 11.85 -15.11
N ILE A 31 3.87 13.02 -14.46
CA ILE A 31 2.71 13.55 -13.75
C ILE A 31 1.80 14.25 -14.76
N LEU A 32 0.54 13.84 -14.78
CA LEU A 32 -0.48 14.34 -15.69
C LEU A 32 -1.40 15.38 -15.03
N ALA A 33 -1.75 15.15 -13.77
CA ALA A 33 -2.62 16.04 -13.01
C ALA A 33 -2.38 15.92 -11.51
N THR A 34 -2.71 16.98 -10.79
CA THR A 34 -2.69 17.00 -9.31
C THR A 34 -3.97 17.67 -8.81
N GLY A 35 -4.47 17.18 -7.67
CA GLY A 35 -5.61 17.76 -6.97
C GLY A 35 -5.33 17.86 -5.47
N SER A 36 -5.95 18.83 -4.81
CA SER A 36 -5.80 19.00 -3.36
C SER A 36 -7.07 19.60 -2.78
N ALA A 37 -7.48 19.08 -1.63
CA ALA A 37 -8.62 19.59 -0.86
C ALA A 37 -8.27 19.69 0.63
N ALA A 38 -8.83 20.69 1.30
CA ALA A 38 -8.65 20.85 2.74
C ALA A 38 -9.36 19.72 3.51
N ASN A 39 -8.68 19.12 4.48
CA ASN A 39 -9.26 18.07 5.32
C ASN A 39 -9.56 18.53 6.78
N SER A 40 -9.14 19.71 7.16
CA SER A 40 -9.55 20.42 8.41
C SER A 40 -9.55 19.52 9.66
N ASN A 41 -8.48 18.76 9.87
CA ASN A 41 -8.30 17.84 11.03
C ASN A 41 -9.36 16.71 11.11
N ASN A 42 -9.94 16.29 10.00
CA ASN A 42 -10.81 15.11 9.95
C ASN A 42 -10.01 13.78 10.00
N VAL A 43 -8.67 13.88 9.94
CA VAL A 43 -7.70 12.82 10.19
C VAL A 43 -6.77 13.32 11.30
N LEU A 44 -6.65 12.58 12.39
CA LEU A 44 -5.76 12.90 13.52
C LEU A 44 -4.80 11.72 13.75
N ASN A 45 -3.51 12.01 13.78
CA ASN A 45 -2.47 10.98 13.97
C ASN A 45 -2.62 9.77 13.03
N GLY A 46 -3.07 10.02 11.81
CA GLY A 46 -3.32 8.99 10.81
C GLY A 46 -4.64 8.24 10.94
N GLU A 47 -5.47 8.56 11.91
CA GLU A 47 -6.80 7.98 12.10
C GLU A 47 -7.90 8.88 11.54
N ILE A 48 -8.79 8.33 10.73
CA ILE A 48 -9.94 9.07 10.20
C ILE A 48 -10.97 9.23 11.33
N VAL A 49 -11.11 10.44 11.84
CA VAL A 49 -12.08 10.77 12.91
C VAL A 49 -13.42 11.25 12.37
N ASN A 50 -13.47 11.66 11.11
CA ASN A 50 -14.71 12.03 10.43
C ASN A 50 -14.73 11.50 9.00
N ILE A 51 -15.37 10.35 8.83
CA ILE A 51 -15.44 9.65 7.54
C ILE A 51 -16.12 10.51 6.47
N ASN A 52 -17.26 11.10 6.76
CA ASN A 52 -18.04 11.87 5.77
C ASN A 52 -17.26 13.07 5.22
N LYS A 53 -16.63 13.84 6.10
CA LYS A 53 -15.83 15.00 5.70
C LYS A 53 -14.54 14.59 4.97
N THR A 54 -13.89 13.53 5.41
CA THR A 54 -12.71 13.00 4.71
C THR A 54 -13.08 12.49 3.33
N THR A 55 -14.21 11.79 3.18
CA THR A 55 -14.72 11.34 1.87
C THR A 55 -15.02 12.52 0.95
N ALA A 56 -15.63 13.60 1.48
CA ALA A 56 -15.87 14.81 0.70
C ALA A 56 -14.55 15.45 0.22
N ALA A 57 -13.54 15.53 1.09
CA ALA A 57 -12.22 16.04 0.70
C ALA A 57 -11.52 15.15 -0.34
N ILE A 58 -11.65 13.82 -0.22
CA ILE A 58 -11.15 12.87 -1.25
C ILE A 58 -11.86 13.14 -2.59
N SER A 59 -13.18 13.23 -2.58
CA SER A 59 -13.97 13.49 -3.80
C SER A 59 -13.58 14.81 -4.44
N GLU A 60 -13.38 15.86 -3.65
CA GLU A 60 -12.95 17.16 -4.15
C GLU A 60 -11.56 17.12 -4.79
N ALA A 61 -10.59 16.48 -4.14
CA ALA A 61 -9.25 16.30 -4.71
C ALA A 61 -9.26 15.44 -5.99
N MET A 62 -10.06 14.37 -6.01
CA MET A 62 -10.22 13.50 -7.18
C MET A 62 -10.91 14.19 -8.35
N ASN A 63 -11.90 15.03 -8.10
CA ASN A 63 -12.59 15.77 -9.14
C ASN A 63 -11.63 16.71 -9.92
N GLN A 64 -10.61 17.26 -9.25
CA GLN A 64 -9.61 18.12 -9.89
C GLN A 64 -8.74 17.37 -10.90
N ILE A 65 -8.59 16.06 -10.77
CA ILE A 65 -7.83 15.22 -11.71
C ILE A 65 -8.71 14.41 -12.65
N SER A 66 -10.04 14.54 -12.57
CA SER A 66 -11.00 13.71 -13.32
C SER A 66 -10.80 13.77 -14.82
N HIS A 67 -10.40 14.92 -15.36
CA HIS A 67 -10.19 15.15 -16.81
C HIS A 67 -9.11 14.23 -17.42
N VAL A 68 -8.19 13.65 -16.62
CA VAL A 68 -7.19 12.69 -17.08
C VAL A 68 -7.61 11.24 -16.85
N LEU A 69 -8.73 10.99 -16.13
CA LEU A 69 -9.24 9.66 -15.82
C LEU A 69 -10.18 9.09 -16.89
N ASP A 70 -10.71 9.92 -17.77
CA ASP A 70 -11.79 9.58 -18.72
C ASP A 70 -11.34 8.76 -19.95
N GLY A 71 -10.16 8.17 -19.94
CA GLY A 71 -9.67 7.28 -21.01
C GLY A 71 -10.43 5.96 -21.04
N LYS A 72 -11.21 5.71 -22.09
CA LYS A 72 -12.14 4.57 -22.23
C LYS A 72 -11.53 3.16 -22.17
N ASN A 73 -10.21 3.00 -22.06
CA ASN A 73 -9.53 1.68 -22.07
C ASN A 73 -8.27 1.62 -21.19
N SER A 74 -8.15 2.48 -20.17
CA SER A 74 -7.01 2.45 -19.24
C SER A 74 -7.39 1.79 -17.93
N GLU A 75 -6.58 0.85 -17.48
CA GLU A 75 -6.64 0.35 -16.11
C GLU A 75 -6.11 1.44 -15.18
N HIS A 76 -6.78 1.64 -14.05
CA HIS A 76 -6.36 2.60 -13.04
C HIS A 76 -5.82 1.86 -11.82
N PHE A 77 -4.58 2.15 -11.45
CA PHE A 77 -3.97 1.64 -10.22
C PHE A 77 -4.00 2.71 -9.14
N PHE A 78 -4.55 2.37 -7.99
CA PHE A 78 -4.61 3.27 -6.86
C PHE A 78 -3.55 2.90 -5.82
N ALA A 79 -2.82 3.90 -5.34
CA ALA A 79 -1.93 3.80 -4.19
C ALA A 79 -2.32 4.85 -3.15
N SER A 80 -2.47 4.45 -1.90
CA SER A 80 -2.77 5.37 -0.80
C SER A 80 -1.86 5.11 0.38
N ASN A 81 -1.60 6.15 1.17
CA ASN A 81 -0.96 6.00 2.46
C ASN A 81 -1.90 5.31 3.45
N LEU A 82 -1.31 4.58 4.37
CA LEU A 82 -1.99 4.01 5.52
C LEU A 82 -1.14 4.32 6.75
N SER A 83 -1.75 4.98 7.74
CA SER A 83 -1.08 5.35 8.99
C SER A 83 -2.10 5.31 10.13
N GLY A 84 -1.59 5.43 11.36
CA GLY A 84 -2.43 5.46 12.54
C GLY A 84 -1.84 4.66 13.70
N SER A 85 -2.24 4.98 14.91
CA SER A 85 -1.77 4.33 16.15
C SER A 85 -2.23 2.86 16.26
N HIS A 86 -3.24 2.46 15.49
CA HIS A 86 -3.73 1.09 15.40
C HIS A 86 -2.83 0.18 14.54
N ILE A 87 -1.93 0.75 13.72
CA ILE A 87 -0.94 -0.02 12.95
C ILE A 87 0.22 -0.35 13.86
N LYS A 88 0.42 -1.64 14.11
CA LYS A 88 1.47 -2.16 14.98
C LYS A 88 2.46 -2.98 14.19
N VAL A 89 3.73 -2.83 14.51
CA VAL A 89 4.79 -3.72 14.04
C VAL A 89 5.09 -4.72 15.15
N GLN A 90 4.93 -6.00 14.86
CA GLN A 90 5.19 -7.06 15.82
C GLN A 90 6.22 -8.04 15.26
N PRO A 91 7.43 -8.09 15.85
CA PRO A 91 8.40 -9.12 15.48
C PRO A 91 7.94 -10.49 15.97
N PHE A 92 8.17 -11.50 15.16
CA PHE A 92 8.00 -12.91 15.54
C PHE A 92 9.05 -13.75 14.83
N SER A 93 9.28 -14.98 15.31
CA SER A 93 10.17 -15.91 14.67
C SER A 93 9.50 -17.26 14.49
N LEU A 94 9.85 -17.92 13.41
CA LEU A 94 9.45 -19.28 13.11
C LEU A 94 10.69 -20.07 12.72
N SER A 95 10.79 -21.31 13.19
CA SER A 95 11.86 -22.22 12.82
C SER A 95 11.30 -23.52 12.28
N LYS A 96 12.00 -24.10 11.33
CA LYS A 96 11.65 -25.39 10.72
C LYS A 96 12.89 -26.26 10.61
N VAL A 97 12.75 -27.51 11.02
CA VAL A 97 13.82 -28.50 10.86
C VAL A 97 13.92 -28.88 9.39
N ARG A 98 15.11 -28.77 8.81
CA ARG A 98 15.39 -29.17 7.44
C ARG A 98 15.56 -30.67 7.33
N LYS A 99 15.05 -31.25 6.26
CA LYS A 99 15.23 -32.69 5.97
C LYS A 99 16.62 -33.02 5.44
N ASN A 100 17.27 -32.06 4.81
CA ASN A 100 18.59 -32.22 4.22
C ASN A 100 19.51 -31.07 4.64
N GLU A 101 20.32 -31.32 5.67
CA GLU A 101 21.21 -30.31 6.28
C GLU A 101 22.46 -30.01 5.44
N ARG A 102 22.81 -30.90 4.51
CA ARG A 102 24.04 -30.81 3.69
C ARG A 102 23.86 -29.97 2.41
N GLU A 103 22.63 -29.71 1.99
CA GLU A 103 22.37 -28.94 0.80
C GLU A 103 22.21 -27.44 1.14
N PRO A 104 22.59 -26.55 0.22
CA PRO A 104 22.30 -25.13 0.36
C PRO A 104 20.80 -24.89 0.55
N VAL A 105 20.44 -23.83 1.28
CA VAL A 105 19.04 -23.43 1.44
C VAL A 105 18.47 -23.01 0.08
N SER A 106 17.40 -23.63 -0.33
CA SER A 106 16.73 -23.30 -1.61
C SER A 106 15.72 -22.15 -1.44
N ASN A 107 15.46 -21.42 -2.52
CA ASN A 107 14.43 -20.39 -2.53
C ASN A 107 13.03 -20.94 -2.16
N ASN A 108 12.74 -22.19 -2.55
CA ASN A 108 11.47 -22.83 -2.22
C ASN A 108 11.32 -23.10 -0.72
N GLU A 109 12.40 -23.46 -0.03
CA GLU A 109 12.39 -23.61 1.44
C GLU A 109 12.13 -22.26 2.12
N VAL A 110 12.79 -21.19 1.66
CA VAL A 110 12.60 -19.83 2.18
C VAL A 110 11.14 -19.38 1.97
N MET A 111 10.60 -19.52 0.77
CA MET A 111 9.23 -19.14 0.47
C MET A 111 8.22 -19.96 1.27
N SER A 112 8.44 -21.28 1.40
CA SER A 112 7.57 -22.14 2.20
C SER A 112 7.56 -21.74 3.68
N LEU A 113 8.72 -21.40 4.25
CA LEU A 113 8.81 -20.92 5.63
C LEU A 113 8.12 -19.56 5.80
N PHE A 114 8.26 -18.68 4.83
CA PHE A 114 7.64 -17.36 4.82
C PHE A 114 6.10 -17.45 4.77
N GLU A 115 5.55 -18.28 3.90
CA GLU A 115 4.10 -18.50 3.81
C GLU A 115 3.53 -19.17 5.07
N GLU A 116 4.27 -20.12 5.66
CA GLU A 116 3.91 -20.74 6.92
C GLU A 116 3.91 -19.74 8.08
N ALA A 117 4.92 -18.86 8.12
CA ALA A 117 5.01 -17.78 9.08
C ALA A 117 3.84 -16.80 8.96
N LYS A 118 3.53 -16.37 7.73
CA LYS A 118 2.41 -15.49 7.43
C LYS A 118 1.08 -16.10 7.89
N ARG A 119 0.83 -17.37 7.55
CA ARG A 119 -0.38 -18.08 7.96
C ARG A 119 -0.50 -18.18 9.48
N THR A 120 0.55 -18.65 10.16
CA THR A 120 0.56 -18.81 11.61
C THR A 120 0.32 -17.52 12.36
N PHE A 121 0.82 -16.39 11.82
CA PHE A 121 0.61 -15.08 12.41
C PHE A 121 -0.82 -14.56 12.10
N SER A 122 -1.31 -14.75 10.89
CA SER A 122 -2.65 -14.31 10.47
C SER A 122 -3.77 -15.05 11.23
N ASP A 123 -3.59 -16.33 11.56
CA ASP A 123 -4.55 -17.10 12.35
C ASP A 123 -4.79 -16.51 13.75
N LYS A 124 -3.80 -15.78 14.28
CA LYS A 124 -3.84 -15.13 15.60
C LYS A 124 -4.21 -13.65 15.53
N ASN A 125 -4.08 -13.03 14.35
CA ASN A 125 -4.25 -11.60 14.15
C ASN A 125 -5.16 -11.36 12.94
N PRO A 126 -6.36 -10.81 13.12
CA PRO A 126 -7.37 -10.75 12.08
C PRO A 126 -7.04 -9.82 10.90
N CYS A 127 -6.06 -8.94 11.04
CA CYS A 127 -5.70 -7.98 10.01
C CYS A 127 -4.19 -7.83 9.90
N VAL A 128 -3.54 -8.67 9.10
CA VAL A 128 -2.12 -8.55 8.76
C VAL A 128 -2.00 -7.80 7.44
N LEU A 129 -1.47 -6.58 7.49
CA LEU A 129 -1.28 -5.74 6.31
C LEU A 129 -0.08 -6.22 5.50
N HIS A 130 1.02 -6.52 6.17
CA HIS A 130 2.25 -6.93 5.51
C HIS A 130 3.13 -7.79 6.42
N THR A 131 3.90 -8.68 5.82
CA THR A 131 4.90 -9.50 6.51
C THR A 131 6.24 -9.31 5.82
N LEU A 132 7.25 -8.88 6.56
CA LEU A 132 8.58 -8.61 6.04
C LEU A 132 9.62 -9.50 6.75
N PRO A 133 10.50 -10.20 6.01
CA PRO A 133 11.61 -10.89 6.62
C PRO A 133 12.65 -9.89 7.14
N ILE A 134 13.05 -10.03 8.40
CA ILE A 134 14.11 -9.22 9.00
C ILE A 134 15.46 -9.93 8.82
N GLY A 135 15.46 -11.26 8.86
CA GLY A 135 16.67 -12.06 8.69
C GLY A 135 16.37 -13.54 8.75
N PHE A 136 17.33 -14.32 8.29
CA PHE A 136 17.32 -15.77 8.32
C PHE A 136 18.56 -16.26 9.07
N LYS A 137 18.41 -17.35 9.81
CA LYS A 137 19.51 -18.09 10.43
C LYS A 137 19.41 -19.55 10.02
N VAL A 138 20.55 -20.15 9.71
CA VAL A 138 20.69 -21.56 9.37
C VAL A 138 21.63 -22.21 10.37
#